data_74c7ee91f103884cfc7da5979d08cc13
#
_entry.id   74c7ee91f103884cfc7da5979d08cc13
#
_cell.length_a   1.000
_cell.length_b   1.000
_cell.length_c   1.000
_cell.angle_alpha   90.00
_cell.angle_beta   90.00
_cell.angle_gamma   90.00
#
_symmetry.space_group_name_H-M   'P 1'
#
loop_
_entity.id
_entity.type
_entity.pdbx_description
1 polymer ?
#
loop_
_entity_poly.entity_id
_entity_poly.type
_entity_poly.pdbx_seq_one_letter_code
_entity_poly.pdbx_strand_id
1 'polypeptide(L)'
;MKNLITAAALLVATPALAQDKMTVLLDWFINPDHGPIIVAEELGYFADQGLEVEIIPPADPSAPPKLVAAGQGDIAVSYQPSQHLHVAEGLPLLRVGTLVATPLNCLLVLKDGPIQEISQLKGGTIGFSVAGVEEAVLSAMLRRHGLSLADVEMVSVNFSLSPSLMSGQVDAVIGAYRNFELNQMEIEGVEGRCFYVEEEGVPTYDELIYVANPDRMDIDQIRRFLRATELATQYIVNNPEASWELFKGYAPELDEALGAEAWVGTLPRFALRPEALDEGRYTRFEAFLGESGLVDGTRPVSQIAIDLGAE
;
A
#
# COMPACT_ATOMS: atom_id res chain seq x y z
N MET A 1 38.40 -49.47 44.27
CA MET A 1 38.59 -48.90 42.95
C MET A 1 37.22 -48.50 42.42
N LYS A 2 36.93 -47.19 42.43
CA LYS A 2 35.63 -46.64 41.93
C LYS A 2 35.87 -46.11 40.53
N ASN A 3 35.26 -46.76 39.52
CA ASN A 3 35.30 -46.30 38.15
C ASN A 3 34.33 -45.12 37.96
N LEU A 4 34.85 -43.91 37.72
CA LEU A 4 34.06 -42.80 37.20
C LEU A 4 33.86 -42.99 35.69
N ILE A 5 32.63 -43.16 35.29
CA ILE A 5 32.23 -43.07 33.86
C ILE A 5 31.87 -41.64 33.58
N THR A 6 32.73 -40.94 32.82
CA THR A 6 32.46 -39.57 32.36
C THR A 6 31.61 -39.68 31.09
N ALA A 7 30.34 -39.32 31.20
CA ALA A 7 29.47 -39.20 30.01
C ALA A 7 29.79 -37.89 29.29
N ALA A 8 30.35 -37.98 28.10
CA ALA A 8 30.55 -36.84 27.21
C ALA A 8 29.20 -36.57 26.50
N ALA A 9 28.55 -35.45 26.84
CA ALA A 9 27.38 -34.96 26.09
C ALA A 9 27.88 -34.37 24.76
N LEU A 10 27.59 -35.02 23.63
CA LEU A 10 27.77 -34.44 22.30
C LEU A 10 26.70 -33.37 22.09
N LEU A 11 27.08 -32.10 22.17
CA LEU A 11 26.30 -30.98 21.66
C LEU A 11 26.27 -31.08 20.12
N VAL A 12 25.16 -31.56 19.58
CA VAL A 12 24.88 -31.49 18.13
C VAL A 12 24.52 -30.02 17.86
N ALA A 13 25.48 -29.23 17.37
CA ALA A 13 25.21 -27.92 16.82
C ALA A 13 24.39 -28.12 15.51
N THR A 14 23.11 -27.81 15.54
CA THR A 14 22.32 -27.66 14.32
C THR A 14 22.93 -26.49 13.52
N PRO A 15 23.28 -26.67 12.22
CA PRO A 15 23.70 -25.55 11.41
C PRO A 15 22.53 -24.55 11.38
N ALA A 16 22.77 -23.31 11.83
CA ALA A 16 21.89 -22.21 11.54
C ALA A 16 21.96 -22.02 10.01
N LEU A 17 20.87 -22.35 9.32
CA LEU A 17 20.74 -22.01 7.90
C LEU A 17 20.78 -20.47 7.85
N ALA A 18 21.65 -19.93 6.98
CA ALA A 18 21.66 -18.49 6.74
C ALA A 18 20.29 -18.09 6.17
N GLN A 19 19.69 -17.05 6.73
CA GLN A 19 18.46 -16.50 6.20
C GLN A 19 18.72 -15.78 4.88
N ASP A 20 17.79 -15.90 3.95
CA ASP A 20 17.84 -15.13 2.71
C ASP A 20 17.46 -13.67 2.99
N LYS A 21 18.28 -12.74 2.53
CA LYS A 21 17.99 -11.32 2.69
C LYS A 21 16.96 -10.85 1.68
N MET A 22 16.04 -10.02 2.12
CA MET A 22 15.02 -9.41 1.29
C MET A 22 14.80 -7.94 1.71
N THR A 23 14.82 -7.03 0.74
CA THR A 23 14.54 -5.60 0.96
C THR A 23 13.12 -5.27 0.49
N VAL A 24 12.30 -4.76 1.41
CA VAL A 24 10.93 -4.33 1.18
C VAL A 24 10.84 -2.82 1.31
N LEU A 25 10.53 -2.14 0.20
CA LEU A 25 10.34 -0.69 0.16
C LEU A 25 8.87 -0.38 0.38
N LEU A 26 8.56 0.41 1.40
CA LEU A 26 7.19 0.86 1.67
C LEU A 26 6.82 2.03 0.73
N ASP A 27 5.52 2.26 0.55
CA ASP A 27 4.97 3.38 -0.24
C ASP A 27 4.89 4.68 0.55
N TRP A 28 4.83 4.59 1.87
CA TRP A 28 4.67 5.69 2.82
C TRP A 28 5.52 5.48 4.08
N PHE A 29 5.55 6.45 5.01
CA PHE A 29 6.06 6.17 6.35
C PHE A 29 5.22 5.04 7.00
N ILE A 30 5.82 4.33 7.95
CA ILE A 30 5.15 3.20 8.62
C ILE A 30 3.85 3.70 9.26
N ASN A 31 2.75 3.05 8.92
CA ASN A 31 1.42 3.35 9.41
C ASN A 31 0.58 2.05 9.47
N PRO A 32 -0.62 2.07 10.04
CA PRO A 32 -1.47 0.88 10.21
C PRO A 32 -1.74 0.07 8.94
N ASP A 33 -1.68 0.66 7.75
CA ASP A 33 -1.89 -0.07 6.50
C ASP A 33 -0.76 -1.07 6.20
N HIS A 34 0.42 -0.89 6.83
CA HIS A 34 1.55 -1.84 6.82
C HIS A 34 1.46 -2.93 7.89
N GLY A 35 0.35 -3.00 8.63
CA GLY A 35 0.16 -3.93 9.76
C GLY A 35 0.64 -5.35 9.52
N PRO A 36 0.26 -6.04 8.42
CA PRO A 36 0.71 -7.40 8.13
C PRO A 36 2.23 -7.56 7.99
N ILE A 37 2.93 -6.55 7.49
CA ILE A 37 4.38 -6.57 7.33
C ILE A 37 5.05 -6.44 8.71
N ILE A 38 4.64 -5.44 9.49
CA ILE A 38 5.22 -5.16 10.80
C ILE A 38 4.91 -6.28 11.81
N VAL A 39 3.68 -6.78 11.83
CA VAL A 39 3.29 -7.88 12.73
C VAL A 39 3.97 -9.20 12.33
N ALA A 40 4.25 -9.42 11.03
CA ALA A 40 5.02 -10.59 10.59
C ALA A 40 6.46 -10.53 11.11
N GLU A 41 7.09 -9.35 11.12
CA GLU A 41 8.42 -9.13 11.67
C GLU A 41 8.42 -9.36 13.20
N GLU A 42 7.51 -8.70 13.93
CA GLU A 42 7.42 -8.78 15.40
C GLU A 42 7.11 -10.19 15.92
N LEU A 43 6.35 -10.98 15.18
CA LEU A 43 6.06 -12.38 15.51
C LEU A 43 7.12 -13.36 15.02
N GLY A 44 8.15 -12.89 14.29
CA GLY A 44 9.21 -13.73 13.73
C GLY A 44 8.76 -14.59 12.55
N TYR A 45 7.63 -14.29 11.91
CA TYR A 45 7.12 -15.10 10.80
C TYR A 45 8.02 -15.05 9.56
N PHE A 46 8.74 -13.95 9.33
CA PHE A 46 9.75 -13.91 8.27
C PHE A 46 10.92 -14.83 8.60
N ALA A 47 11.41 -14.80 9.83
CA ALA A 47 12.49 -15.68 10.29
C ALA A 47 12.09 -17.16 10.20
N ASP A 48 10.85 -17.51 10.55
CA ASP A 48 10.30 -18.86 10.42
C ASP A 48 10.23 -19.34 8.96
N GLN A 49 10.12 -18.41 8.01
CA GLN A 49 10.19 -18.66 6.58
C GLN A 49 11.64 -18.59 6.04
N GLY A 50 12.65 -18.44 6.91
CA GLY A 50 14.05 -18.35 6.51
C GLY A 50 14.41 -17.04 5.81
N LEU A 51 13.68 -15.96 6.08
CA LEU A 51 13.92 -14.62 5.54
C LEU A 51 14.45 -13.67 6.61
N GLU A 52 15.41 -12.82 6.22
CA GLU A 52 15.83 -11.62 6.93
C GLU A 52 15.31 -10.42 6.12
N VAL A 53 14.22 -9.79 6.58
CA VAL A 53 13.53 -8.73 5.85
C VAL A 53 13.97 -7.36 6.34
N GLU A 54 14.48 -6.52 5.44
CA GLU A 54 14.76 -5.11 5.69
C GLU A 54 13.59 -4.26 5.19
N ILE A 55 12.90 -3.55 6.10
CA ILE A 55 11.72 -2.71 5.81
C ILE A 55 12.16 -1.26 5.73
N ILE A 56 12.00 -0.63 4.56
CA ILE A 56 12.50 0.72 4.28
C ILE A 56 11.36 1.65 3.89
N PRO A 57 11.00 2.63 4.74
CA PRO A 57 10.10 3.72 4.37
C PRO A 57 10.74 4.63 3.30
N PRO A 58 9.96 5.20 2.36
CA PRO A 58 10.49 6.02 1.30
C PRO A 58 10.82 7.45 1.75
N ALA A 59 11.81 8.06 1.07
CA ALA A 59 12.04 9.51 1.14
C ALA A 59 11.13 10.30 0.17
N ASP A 60 10.60 9.65 -0.86
CA ASP A 60 9.67 10.17 -1.86
C ASP A 60 8.62 9.08 -2.13
N PRO A 61 7.30 9.36 -1.95
CA PRO A 61 6.24 8.37 -2.09
C PRO A 61 6.09 7.81 -3.51
N SER A 62 6.62 8.48 -4.53
CA SER A 62 6.60 8.02 -5.93
C SER A 62 7.80 7.12 -6.30
N ALA A 63 8.79 6.95 -5.39
CA ALA A 63 10.06 6.29 -5.72
C ALA A 63 10.05 4.76 -5.62
N PRO A 64 9.39 4.10 -4.64
CA PRO A 64 9.58 2.68 -4.34
C PRO A 64 9.42 1.74 -5.53
N PRO A 65 8.34 1.78 -6.35
CA PRO A 65 8.22 0.88 -7.49
C PRO A 65 9.29 1.12 -8.56
N LYS A 66 9.74 2.36 -8.74
CA LYS A 66 10.82 2.70 -9.70
C LYS A 66 12.18 2.16 -9.23
N LEU A 67 12.44 2.18 -7.92
CA LEU A 67 13.64 1.60 -7.32
C LEU A 67 13.67 0.08 -7.51
N VAL A 68 12.55 -0.62 -7.26
CA VAL A 68 12.44 -2.07 -7.52
C VAL A 68 12.57 -2.38 -9.01
N ALA A 69 11.95 -1.60 -9.90
CA ALA A 69 12.16 -1.74 -11.34
C ALA A 69 13.64 -1.62 -11.74
N ALA A 70 14.40 -0.74 -11.07
CA ALA A 70 15.84 -0.57 -11.25
C ALA A 70 16.69 -1.64 -10.53
N GLY A 71 16.10 -2.53 -9.73
CA GLY A 71 16.78 -3.57 -8.96
C GLY A 71 17.45 -3.06 -7.69
N GLN A 72 16.90 -2.01 -7.09
CA GLN A 72 17.36 -1.43 -5.82
C GLN A 72 16.44 -1.79 -4.64
N GLY A 73 15.81 -2.94 -4.71
CA GLY A 73 14.94 -3.57 -3.73
C GLY A 73 14.30 -4.79 -4.35
N ASP A 74 13.80 -5.70 -3.53
CA ASP A 74 13.21 -6.95 -4.00
C ASP A 74 11.69 -6.81 -4.20
N ILE A 75 11.02 -6.15 -3.27
CA ILE A 75 9.59 -5.85 -3.30
C ILE A 75 9.37 -4.37 -2.99
N ALA A 76 8.40 -3.74 -3.65
CA ALA A 76 7.83 -2.47 -3.22
C ALA A 76 6.34 -2.64 -2.88
N VAL A 77 5.89 -1.95 -1.84
CA VAL A 77 4.47 -1.62 -1.69
C VAL A 77 4.13 -0.55 -2.71
N SER A 78 3.04 -0.72 -3.41
CA SER A 78 2.57 0.17 -4.49
C SER A 78 1.05 0.09 -4.59
N TYR A 79 0.47 0.78 -5.56
CA TYR A 79 -0.97 0.87 -5.78
C TYR A 79 -1.35 0.16 -7.09
N GLN A 80 -2.48 -0.56 -7.13
CA GLN A 80 -2.89 -1.22 -8.38
C GLN A 80 -3.02 -0.22 -9.54
N PRO A 81 -3.62 0.98 -9.39
CA PRO A 81 -3.66 1.97 -10.46
C PRO A 81 -2.28 2.39 -10.96
N SER A 82 -1.31 2.62 -10.06
CA SER A 82 0.08 2.93 -10.42
C SER A 82 0.74 1.81 -11.19
N GLN A 83 0.49 0.55 -10.80
CA GLN A 83 1.04 -0.62 -11.47
C GLN A 83 0.65 -0.68 -12.95
N HIS A 84 -0.62 -0.44 -13.26
CA HIS A 84 -1.10 -0.38 -14.64
C HIS A 84 -0.37 0.70 -15.46
N LEU A 85 -0.21 1.90 -14.89
CA LEU A 85 0.49 3.01 -15.54
C LEU A 85 1.97 2.72 -15.75
N HIS A 86 2.67 2.24 -14.72
CA HIS A 86 4.09 1.90 -14.80
C HIS A 86 4.37 0.82 -15.84
N VAL A 87 3.53 -0.22 -15.93
CA VAL A 87 3.66 -1.24 -16.99
C VAL A 87 3.37 -0.64 -18.36
N ALA A 88 2.40 0.29 -18.48
CA ALA A 88 2.12 1.01 -19.71
C ALA A 88 3.32 1.85 -20.18
N GLU A 89 4.07 2.43 -19.25
CA GLU A 89 5.30 3.18 -19.49
C GLU A 89 6.52 2.29 -19.75
N GLY A 90 6.36 0.96 -19.62
CA GLY A 90 7.40 -0.02 -19.90
C GLY A 90 8.32 -0.33 -18.73
N LEU A 91 7.95 0.02 -17.49
CA LEU A 91 8.70 -0.40 -16.31
C LEU A 91 8.56 -1.92 -16.10
N PRO A 92 9.66 -2.65 -15.84
CA PRO A 92 9.63 -4.08 -15.57
C PRO A 92 9.11 -4.34 -14.15
N LEU A 93 7.80 -4.25 -13.97
CA LEU A 93 7.11 -4.47 -12.71
C LEU A 93 5.97 -5.46 -12.89
N LEU A 94 5.81 -6.36 -11.90
CA LEU A 94 4.72 -7.33 -11.84
C LEU A 94 4.11 -7.30 -10.44
N ARG A 95 2.78 -7.23 -10.32
CA ARG A 95 2.11 -7.46 -9.04
C ARG A 95 2.30 -8.91 -8.63
N VAL A 96 2.82 -9.13 -7.43
CA VAL A 96 3.06 -10.45 -6.84
C VAL A 96 2.16 -10.75 -5.65
N GLY A 97 1.52 -9.75 -5.07
CA GLY A 97 0.61 -9.92 -3.93
C GLY A 97 -0.23 -8.68 -3.65
N THR A 98 -1.23 -8.81 -2.76
CA THR A 98 -2.08 -7.72 -2.27
C THR A 98 -1.92 -7.57 -0.76
N LEU A 99 -1.79 -6.33 -0.29
CA LEU A 99 -1.74 -5.98 1.13
C LEU A 99 -3.10 -5.46 1.60
N VAL A 100 -3.65 -4.45 0.91
CA VAL A 100 -4.97 -3.87 1.17
C VAL A 100 -5.87 -4.03 -0.06
N ALA A 101 -6.96 -4.80 0.09
CA ALA A 101 -7.76 -5.32 -1.02
C ALA A 101 -8.93 -4.42 -1.46
N THR A 102 -9.09 -3.23 -0.88
CA THR A 102 -10.19 -2.31 -1.23
C THR A 102 -9.70 -0.87 -1.21
N PRO A 103 -10.29 0.03 -2.02
CA PRO A 103 -9.90 1.44 -2.04
C PRO A 103 -9.96 2.13 -0.68
N LEU A 104 -8.92 2.85 -0.35
CA LEU A 104 -8.82 3.78 0.78
C LEU A 104 -8.85 5.22 0.30
N ASN A 105 -8.33 5.46 -0.90
CA ASN A 105 -8.20 6.77 -1.52
C ASN A 105 -9.54 7.49 -1.65
N CYS A 106 -9.52 8.79 -1.41
CA CYS A 106 -10.62 9.71 -1.67
C CYS A 106 -10.09 11.09 -2.09
N LEU A 107 -10.98 11.87 -2.72
CA LEU A 107 -10.80 13.30 -2.85
C LEU A 107 -11.34 13.95 -1.57
N LEU A 108 -10.43 14.52 -0.77
CA LEU A 108 -10.74 15.08 0.55
C LEU A 108 -10.83 16.60 0.48
N VAL A 109 -11.88 17.17 1.04
CA VAL A 109 -12.15 18.59 1.16
C VAL A 109 -12.51 18.97 2.60
N LEU A 110 -12.49 20.25 2.95
CA LEU A 110 -13.06 20.72 4.20
C LEU A 110 -14.58 20.53 4.19
N LYS A 111 -15.15 19.89 5.21
CA LYS A 111 -16.61 19.58 5.30
C LYS A 111 -17.48 20.81 5.20
N ASP A 112 -17.12 21.87 5.95
CA ASP A 112 -17.82 23.14 5.97
C ASP A 112 -17.21 24.19 5.04
N GLY A 113 -16.31 23.75 4.13
CA GLY A 113 -15.65 24.59 3.15
C GLY A 113 -16.55 24.95 1.96
N PRO A 114 -16.02 25.73 1.01
CA PRO A 114 -16.76 26.17 -0.18
C PRO A 114 -17.05 25.03 -1.17
N ILE A 115 -16.31 23.91 -1.11
CA ILE A 115 -16.44 22.79 -2.04
C ILE A 115 -17.35 21.74 -1.42
N GLN A 116 -18.59 21.69 -1.91
CA GLN A 116 -19.62 20.74 -1.48
C GLN A 116 -19.92 19.67 -2.55
N GLU A 117 -19.47 19.91 -3.79
CA GLU A 117 -19.62 19.05 -4.96
C GLU A 117 -18.33 19.14 -5.79
N ILE A 118 -17.99 18.06 -6.49
CA ILE A 118 -16.77 17.99 -7.35
C ILE A 118 -16.80 19.05 -8.45
N SER A 119 -17.98 19.41 -8.95
CA SER A 119 -18.16 20.48 -9.93
C SER A 119 -17.64 21.87 -9.46
N GLN A 120 -17.56 22.10 -8.15
CA GLN A 120 -17.06 23.35 -7.56
C GLN A 120 -15.53 23.43 -7.48
N LEU A 121 -14.82 22.38 -7.86
CA LEU A 121 -13.34 22.37 -7.96
C LEU A 121 -12.81 23.23 -9.10
N LYS A 122 -13.66 23.72 -10.00
CA LYS A 122 -13.24 24.55 -11.13
C LYS A 122 -12.46 25.80 -10.69
N GLY A 123 -11.22 25.91 -11.15
CA GLY A 123 -10.29 26.98 -10.79
C GLY A 123 -9.61 26.80 -9.44
N GLY A 124 -9.87 25.67 -8.75
CA GLY A 124 -9.27 25.33 -7.46
C GLY A 124 -7.90 24.66 -7.59
N THR A 125 -7.17 24.66 -6.48
CA THR A 125 -5.86 24.03 -6.33
C THR A 125 -6.03 22.68 -5.62
N ILE A 126 -5.52 21.59 -6.23
CA ILE A 126 -5.63 20.25 -5.69
C ILE A 126 -4.25 19.70 -5.37
N GLY A 127 -4.05 19.36 -4.09
CA GLY A 127 -2.82 18.72 -3.62
C GLY A 127 -2.80 17.24 -3.97
N PHE A 128 -1.60 16.72 -4.27
CA PHE A 128 -1.36 15.30 -4.50
C PHE A 128 0.02 14.88 -3.97
N SER A 129 0.21 13.57 -3.72
CA SER A 129 1.46 13.00 -3.21
C SER A 129 2.16 12.10 -4.23
N VAL A 130 1.41 11.22 -4.90
CA VAL A 130 1.95 10.22 -5.83
C VAL A 130 1.63 10.62 -7.27
N ALA A 131 2.64 11.12 -7.98
CA ALA A 131 2.48 11.60 -9.36
C ALA A 131 2.04 10.49 -10.32
N GLY A 132 1.20 10.87 -11.29
CA GLY A 132 0.67 10.02 -12.36
C GLY A 132 -0.64 9.34 -11.96
N VAL A 133 -0.67 8.58 -10.87
CA VAL A 133 -1.86 7.84 -10.46
C VAL A 133 -2.96 8.76 -9.94
N GLU A 134 -2.61 9.73 -9.13
CA GLU A 134 -3.60 10.62 -8.51
C GLU A 134 -4.22 11.56 -9.53
N GLU A 135 -3.43 12.04 -10.51
CA GLU A 135 -3.96 12.77 -11.66
C GLU A 135 -4.89 11.89 -12.50
N ALA A 136 -4.55 10.62 -12.72
CA ALA A 136 -5.39 9.69 -13.47
C ALA A 136 -6.74 9.43 -12.80
N VAL A 137 -6.72 9.16 -11.49
CA VAL A 137 -7.93 8.95 -10.69
C VAL A 137 -8.77 10.21 -10.66
N LEU A 138 -8.16 11.37 -10.35
CA LEU A 138 -8.86 12.67 -10.33
C LEU A 138 -9.46 13.01 -11.70
N SER A 139 -8.74 12.76 -12.80
CA SER A 139 -9.25 12.99 -14.16
C SER A 139 -10.55 12.24 -14.41
N ALA A 140 -10.67 10.99 -13.95
CA ALA A 140 -11.89 10.22 -14.10
C ALA A 140 -13.05 10.81 -13.27
N MET A 141 -12.79 11.21 -12.02
CA MET A 141 -13.78 11.86 -11.15
C MET A 141 -14.26 13.18 -11.75
N LEU A 142 -13.34 14.06 -12.19
CA LEU A 142 -13.66 15.35 -12.79
C LEU A 142 -14.54 15.22 -14.03
N ARG A 143 -14.25 14.26 -14.92
CA ARG A 143 -15.01 14.05 -16.17
C ARG A 143 -16.47 13.71 -15.89
N ARG A 144 -16.76 12.95 -14.84
CA ARG A 144 -18.14 12.63 -14.44
C ARG A 144 -18.95 13.89 -14.08
N HIS A 145 -18.26 14.95 -13.66
CA HIS A 145 -18.85 16.24 -13.27
C HIS A 145 -18.64 17.34 -14.34
N GLY A 146 -18.27 16.97 -15.55
CA GLY A 146 -18.10 17.90 -16.69
C GLY A 146 -16.86 18.77 -16.62
N LEU A 147 -15.86 18.38 -15.80
CA LEU A 147 -14.57 19.02 -15.67
C LEU A 147 -13.45 18.17 -16.24
N SER A 148 -12.28 18.75 -16.36
CA SER A 148 -11.01 18.10 -16.74
C SER A 148 -9.86 18.58 -15.84
N LEU A 149 -8.70 17.96 -15.94
CA LEU A 149 -7.48 18.43 -15.27
C LEU A 149 -7.08 19.86 -15.66
N ALA A 150 -7.47 20.33 -16.85
CA ALA A 150 -7.21 21.71 -17.29
C ALA A 150 -8.08 22.75 -16.55
N ASP A 151 -9.12 22.32 -15.84
CA ASP A 151 -9.99 23.20 -15.04
C ASP A 151 -9.51 23.38 -13.59
N VAL A 152 -8.42 22.71 -13.18
CA VAL A 152 -7.86 22.73 -11.82
C VAL A 152 -6.33 22.91 -11.86
N GLU A 153 -5.73 23.37 -10.77
CA GLU A 153 -4.27 23.40 -10.58
C GLU A 153 -3.83 22.24 -9.71
N MET A 154 -2.89 21.43 -10.20
CA MET A 154 -2.34 20.28 -9.44
C MET A 154 -1.02 20.69 -8.78
N VAL A 155 -0.89 20.48 -7.47
CA VAL A 155 0.30 20.85 -6.69
C VAL A 155 0.77 19.63 -5.87
N SER A 156 2.03 19.24 -6.05
CA SER A 156 2.62 18.20 -5.21
C SER A 156 2.81 18.73 -3.78
N VAL A 157 2.22 18.03 -2.82
CA VAL A 157 2.32 18.32 -1.39
C VAL A 157 3.14 17.28 -0.64
N ASN A 158 3.72 16.33 -1.37
CA ASN A 158 4.53 15.25 -0.82
C ASN A 158 3.74 14.51 0.29
N PHE A 159 4.30 14.32 1.49
CA PHE A 159 3.66 13.66 2.63
C PHE A 159 2.67 14.54 3.42
N SER A 160 2.29 15.71 2.91
CA SER A 160 1.54 16.74 3.66
C SER A 160 0.10 16.93 3.15
N LEU A 161 -0.63 15.85 2.86
CA LEU A 161 -2.01 15.91 2.34
C LEU A 161 -2.94 16.71 3.28
N SER A 162 -3.26 16.18 4.46
CA SER A 162 -4.16 16.82 5.43
C SER A 162 -3.63 18.19 5.90
N PRO A 163 -2.33 18.35 6.23
CA PRO A 163 -1.82 19.66 6.64
C PRO A 163 -1.97 20.75 5.58
N SER A 164 -1.75 20.42 4.30
CA SER A 164 -1.91 21.37 3.19
C SER A 164 -3.36 21.80 3.00
N LEU A 165 -4.32 20.87 3.16
CA LEU A 165 -5.74 21.16 3.11
C LEU A 165 -6.18 22.02 4.31
N MET A 166 -5.82 21.63 5.53
CA MET A 166 -6.20 22.34 6.77
C MET A 166 -5.64 23.75 6.84
N SER A 167 -4.44 23.98 6.30
CA SER A 167 -3.82 25.30 6.24
C SER A 167 -4.38 26.21 5.14
N GLY A 168 -5.20 25.66 4.23
CA GLY A 168 -5.71 26.37 3.05
C GLY A 168 -4.65 26.61 1.97
N GLN A 169 -3.56 25.84 1.98
CA GLN A 169 -2.57 25.86 0.89
C GLN A 169 -3.17 25.29 -0.40
N VAL A 170 -4.08 24.33 -0.27
CA VAL A 170 -4.86 23.74 -1.35
C VAL A 170 -6.34 23.69 -0.99
N ASP A 171 -7.22 23.64 -1.99
CA ASP A 171 -8.67 23.60 -1.82
C ASP A 171 -9.20 22.16 -1.60
N ALA A 172 -8.47 21.19 -2.10
CA ALA A 172 -8.75 19.76 -1.96
C ALA A 172 -7.44 18.94 -2.03
N VAL A 173 -7.46 17.68 -1.60
CA VAL A 173 -6.37 16.74 -1.83
C VAL A 173 -6.93 15.44 -2.40
N ILE A 174 -6.23 14.87 -3.38
CA ILE A 174 -6.45 13.52 -3.89
C ILE A 174 -5.34 12.60 -3.40
N GLY A 175 -5.62 11.32 -3.15
CA GLY A 175 -4.66 10.41 -2.54
C GLY A 175 -4.81 10.31 -1.02
N ALA A 176 -5.69 11.11 -0.41
CA ALA A 176 -6.00 11.00 1.01
C ALA A 176 -6.72 9.69 1.33
N TYR A 177 -6.31 9.02 2.40
CA TYR A 177 -6.94 7.79 2.86
C TYR A 177 -8.02 8.08 3.88
N ARG A 178 -9.20 7.48 3.68
CA ARG A 178 -10.39 7.62 4.54
C ARG A 178 -10.20 7.09 5.96
N ASN A 179 -9.21 6.23 6.19
CA ASN A 179 -8.85 5.68 7.49
C ASN A 179 -7.68 6.43 8.15
N PHE A 180 -6.97 7.29 7.43
CA PHE A 180 -5.78 7.98 7.94
C PHE A 180 -5.94 9.51 7.90
N GLU A 181 -5.93 10.15 6.71
CA GLU A 181 -6.02 11.62 6.61
C GLU A 181 -7.34 12.19 7.13
N LEU A 182 -8.46 11.48 6.92
CA LEU A 182 -9.75 11.92 7.46
C LEU A 182 -9.75 11.90 9.00
N ASN A 183 -9.22 10.82 9.59
CA ASN A 183 -9.08 10.71 11.04
C ASN A 183 -8.09 11.74 11.60
N GLN A 184 -6.99 12.00 10.90
CA GLN A 184 -6.03 13.05 11.30
C GLN A 184 -6.71 14.40 11.41
N MET A 185 -7.51 14.79 10.41
CA MET A 185 -8.24 16.06 10.45
C MET A 185 -9.22 16.11 11.64
N GLU A 186 -9.93 15.02 11.90
CA GLU A 186 -10.89 14.95 13.01
C GLU A 186 -10.18 15.09 14.38
N ILE A 187 -9.04 14.44 14.58
CA ILE A 187 -8.21 14.55 15.78
C ILE A 187 -7.72 16.00 15.97
N GLU A 188 -7.37 16.68 14.89
CA GLU A 188 -6.95 18.08 14.92
C GLU A 188 -8.12 19.10 15.01
N GLY A 189 -9.36 18.60 15.09
CA GLY A 189 -10.56 19.41 15.27
C GLY A 189 -11.07 20.06 13.99
N VAL A 190 -10.64 19.59 12.83
CA VAL A 190 -11.08 20.03 11.50
C VAL A 190 -11.87 18.92 10.83
N GLU A 191 -13.15 19.15 10.51
CA GLU A 191 -13.94 18.13 9.84
C GLU A 191 -13.65 18.09 8.33
N GLY A 192 -13.28 16.88 7.84
CA GLY A 192 -13.11 16.58 6.43
C GLY A 192 -14.35 15.93 5.82
N ARG A 193 -14.42 15.94 4.48
CA ARG A 193 -15.37 15.15 3.67
C ARG A 193 -14.63 14.47 2.55
N CYS A 194 -14.78 13.15 2.45
CA CYS A 194 -14.31 12.35 1.33
C CYS A 194 -15.36 12.20 0.24
N PHE A 195 -14.97 12.44 -1.02
CA PHE A 195 -15.64 11.89 -2.19
C PHE A 195 -14.92 10.59 -2.56
N TYR A 196 -15.57 9.46 -2.39
CA TYR A 196 -14.95 8.15 -2.58
C TYR A 196 -14.77 7.86 -4.07
N VAL A 197 -13.56 7.48 -4.46
CA VAL A 197 -13.19 7.30 -5.86
C VAL A 197 -14.09 6.28 -6.57
N GLU A 198 -14.47 5.20 -5.88
CA GLU A 198 -15.34 4.15 -6.40
C GLU A 198 -16.80 4.61 -6.59
N GLU A 199 -17.26 5.64 -5.90
CA GLU A 199 -18.57 6.27 -6.08
C GLU A 199 -18.55 7.29 -7.22
N GLU A 200 -17.35 7.78 -7.56
CA GLU A 200 -17.14 8.82 -8.56
C GLU A 200 -16.62 8.27 -9.90
N GLY A 201 -16.85 6.98 -10.15
CA GLY A 201 -16.66 6.37 -11.48
C GLY A 201 -15.34 5.67 -11.69
N VAL A 202 -14.49 5.55 -10.68
CA VAL A 202 -13.29 4.72 -10.70
C VAL A 202 -13.68 3.28 -10.31
N PRO A 203 -13.39 2.25 -11.10
CA PRO A 203 -13.67 0.87 -10.70
C PRO A 203 -12.94 0.50 -9.40
N THR A 204 -13.54 -0.37 -8.59
CA THR A 204 -12.89 -0.92 -7.40
C THR A 204 -11.57 -1.61 -7.77
N TYR A 205 -10.52 -1.35 -6.97
CA TYR A 205 -9.17 -1.84 -7.17
C TYR A 205 -8.53 -2.27 -5.82
N ASP A 206 -7.38 -2.93 -5.87
CA ASP A 206 -6.55 -3.19 -4.70
C ASP A 206 -5.77 -1.93 -4.34
N GLU A 207 -5.97 -1.41 -3.11
CA GLU A 207 -5.30 -0.16 -2.72
C GLU A 207 -3.80 -0.35 -2.61
N LEU A 208 -3.36 -1.29 -1.77
CA LEU A 208 -1.95 -1.58 -1.60
C LEU A 208 -1.62 -2.98 -2.11
N ILE A 209 -0.63 -3.04 -2.99
CA ILE A 209 -0.14 -4.27 -3.59
C ILE A 209 1.37 -4.40 -3.41
N TYR A 210 1.86 -5.61 -3.50
CA TYR A 210 3.29 -5.91 -3.59
C TYR A 210 3.67 -6.03 -5.07
N VAL A 211 4.71 -5.29 -5.48
CA VAL A 211 5.28 -5.35 -6.82
C VAL A 211 6.74 -5.77 -6.78
N ALA A 212 7.16 -6.54 -7.78
CA ALA A 212 8.54 -6.98 -7.95
C ALA A 212 8.98 -6.85 -9.41
N ASN A 213 10.30 -6.82 -9.65
CA ASN A 213 10.84 -6.84 -11.01
C ASN A 213 10.88 -8.30 -11.52
N PRO A 214 10.11 -8.65 -12.58
CA PRO A 214 10.02 -10.03 -13.08
C PRO A 214 11.34 -10.60 -13.58
N ASP A 215 12.30 -9.75 -14.00
CA ASP A 215 13.59 -10.19 -14.50
C ASP A 215 14.60 -10.50 -13.38
N ARG A 216 14.28 -10.15 -12.12
CA ARG A 216 15.19 -10.25 -10.96
C ARG A 216 14.59 -10.98 -9.76
N MET A 217 13.27 -11.09 -9.69
CA MET A 217 12.59 -11.66 -8.53
C MET A 217 12.93 -13.14 -8.32
N ASP A 218 13.13 -13.52 -7.07
CA ASP A 218 13.11 -14.90 -6.63
C ASP A 218 11.70 -15.27 -6.19
N ILE A 219 11.02 -16.11 -6.98
CA ILE A 219 9.64 -16.51 -6.75
C ILE A 219 9.49 -17.28 -5.42
N ASP A 220 10.48 -18.08 -5.03
CA ASP A 220 10.44 -18.81 -3.78
C ASP A 220 10.54 -17.87 -2.57
N GLN A 221 11.45 -16.89 -2.61
CA GLN A 221 11.53 -15.86 -1.57
C GLN A 221 10.22 -15.06 -1.46
N ILE A 222 9.63 -14.66 -2.60
CA ILE A 222 8.35 -13.93 -2.62
C ILE A 222 7.22 -14.78 -2.02
N ARG A 223 7.11 -16.06 -2.36
CA ARG A 223 6.10 -16.96 -1.77
C ARG A 223 6.27 -17.08 -0.25
N ARG A 224 7.49 -17.20 0.23
CA ARG A 224 7.79 -17.24 1.67
C ARG A 224 7.42 -15.93 2.37
N PHE A 225 7.69 -14.78 1.75
CA PHE A 225 7.28 -13.47 2.23
C PHE A 225 5.75 -13.36 2.30
N LEU A 226 5.04 -13.71 1.22
CA LEU A 226 3.57 -13.69 1.18
C LEU A 226 2.96 -14.65 2.21
N ARG A 227 3.59 -15.80 2.43
CA ARG A 227 3.14 -16.74 3.46
C ARG A 227 3.27 -16.14 4.87
N ALA A 228 4.36 -15.46 5.18
CA ALA A 228 4.56 -14.78 6.45
C ALA A 228 3.53 -13.66 6.66
N THR A 229 3.28 -12.83 5.64
CA THR A 229 2.27 -11.76 5.69
C THR A 229 0.85 -12.31 5.77
N GLU A 230 0.54 -13.44 5.13
CA GLU A 230 -0.74 -14.15 5.29
C GLU A 230 -0.97 -14.57 6.75
N LEU A 231 0.03 -15.21 7.37
CA LEU A 231 -0.05 -15.63 8.77
C LEU A 231 -0.25 -14.42 9.70
N ALA A 232 0.46 -13.33 9.45
CA ALA A 232 0.30 -12.08 10.21
C ALA A 232 -1.09 -11.49 10.03
N THR A 233 -1.61 -11.45 8.80
CA THR A 233 -2.98 -10.96 8.53
C THR A 233 -4.01 -11.81 9.27
N GLN A 234 -3.89 -13.14 9.24
CA GLN A 234 -4.77 -14.03 9.99
C GLN A 234 -4.65 -13.81 11.51
N TYR A 235 -3.44 -13.57 12.02
CA TYR A 235 -3.24 -13.24 13.44
C TYR A 235 -3.92 -11.92 13.79
N ILE A 236 -3.72 -10.86 13.00
CA ILE A 236 -4.31 -9.53 13.19
C ILE A 236 -5.83 -9.62 13.27
N VAL A 237 -6.46 -10.28 12.31
CA VAL A 237 -7.93 -10.37 12.24
C VAL A 237 -8.51 -11.15 13.44
N ASN A 238 -7.80 -12.16 13.93
CA ASN A 238 -8.23 -12.97 15.07
C ASN A 238 -7.84 -12.36 16.42
N ASN A 239 -6.85 -11.47 16.48
CA ASN A 239 -6.31 -10.89 17.70
C ASN A 239 -6.07 -9.38 17.54
N PRO A 240 -7.09 -8.56 17.21
CA PRO A 240 -6.91 -7.17 16.82
C PRO A 240 -6.24 -6.30 17.89
N GLU A 241 -6.58 -6.49 19.17
CA GLU A 241 -5.99 -5.75 20.28
C GLU A 241 -4.52 -6.14 20.51
N ALA A 242 -4.23 -7.45 20.54
CA ALA A 242 -2.86 -7.94 20.75
C ALA A 242 -1.94 -7.55 19.57
N SER A 243 -2.45 -7.57 18.36
CA SER A 243 -1.68 -7.18 17.17
C SER A 243 -1.45 -5.66 17.09
N TRP A 244 -2.37 -4.84 17.62
CA TRP A 244 -2.13 -3.41 17.78
C TRP A 244 -0.96 -3.16 18.77
N GLU A 245 -0.92 -3.88 19.90
CA GLU A 245 0.19 -3.76 20.87
C GLU A 245 1.55 -4.13 20.23
N LEU A 246 1.58 -5.15 19.37
CA LEU A 246 2.78 -5.50 18.62
C LEU A 246 3.16 -4.39 17.60
N PHE A 247 2.20 -3.93 16.80
CA PHE A 247 2.43 -2.91 15.79
C PHE A 247 2.98 -1.61 16.39
N LYS A 248 2.30 -1.05 17.41
CA LYS A 248 2.74 0.19 18.04
C LYS A 248 4.05 0.04 18.83
N GLY A 249 4.39 -1.18 19.26
CA GLY A 249 5.66 -1.49 19.94
C GLY A 249 6.87 -1.51 19.00
N TYR A 250 6.66 -1.59 17.68
CA TYR A 250 7.73 -1.64 16.69
C TYR A 250 8.60 -0.36 16.69
N ALA A 251 7.96 0.82 16.84
CA ALA A 251 8.66 2.08 16.95
C ALA A 251 7.86 3.07 17.82
N PRO A 252 8.53 3.90 18.65
CA PRO A 252 7.83 4.79 19.61
C PRO A 252 6.84 5.77 18.99
N GLU A 253 7.09 6.21 17.76
CA GLU A 253 6.24 7.14 17.00
C GLU A 253 4.91 6.54 16.56
N LEU A 254 4.75 5.21 16.63
CA LEU A 254 3.52 4.52 16.22
C LEU A 254 2.45 4.47 17.32
N ASP A 255 2.83 4.73 18.59
CA ASP A 255 1.89 4.74 19.74
C ASP A 255 1.20 6.11 19.85
N GLU A 256 0.34 6.43 18.90
CA GLU A 256 -0.42 7.68 18.86
C GLU A 256 -1.90 7.45 18.53
N ALA A 257 -2.74 8.47 18.82
CA ALA A 257 -4.19 8.38 18.64
C ALA A 257 -4.59 8.11 17.18
N LEU A 258 -3.92 8.75 16.22
CA LEU A 258 -4.17 8.55 14.80
C LEU A 258 -3.90 7.09 14.38
N GLY A 259 -2.79 6.53 14.85
CA GLY A 259 -2.46 5.12 14.59
C GLY A 259 -3.54 4.17 15.11
N ALA A 260 -4.05 4.41 16.32
CA ALA A 260 -5.10 3.59 16.92
C ALA A 260 -6.43 3.64 16.14
N GLU A 261 -6.87 4.83 15.72
CA GLU A 261 -8.08 5.01 14.91
C GLU A 261 -7.92 4.39 13.50
N ALA A 262 -6.79 4.64 12.86
CA ALA A 262 -6.49 4.09 11.54
C ALA A 262 -6.39 2.56 11.56
N TRP A 263 -5.82 1.96 12.63
CA TRP A 263 -5.75 0.51 12.81
C TRP A 263 -7.13 -0.15 12.67
N VAL A 264 -8.11 0.36 13.42
CA VAL A 264 -9.47 -0.17 13.39
C VAL A 264 -10.07 -0.05 11.98
N GLY A 265 -9.84 1.07 11.30
CA GLY A 265 -10.34 1.33 9.94
C GLY A 265 -9.70 0.43 8.87
N THR A 266 -8.46 -0.03 9.10
CA THR A 266 -7.71 -0.84 8.13
C THR A 266 -8.02 -2.34 8.25
N LEU A 267 -8.28 -2.85 9.46
CA LEU A 267 -8.47 -4.29 9.72
C LEU A 267 -9.36 -5.02 8.70
N PRO A 268 -10.56 -4.52 8.34
CA PRO A 268 -11.47 -5.22 7.42
C PRO A 268 -11.00 -5.19 5.96
N ARG A 269 -9.91 -4.51 5.66
CA ARG A 269 -9.43 -4.23 4.30
C ARG A 269 -8.18 -5.02 3.93
N PHE A 270 -7.50 -5.64 4.90
CA PHE A 270 -6.35 -6.48 4.63
C PHE A 270 -6.70 -7.68 3.75
N ALA A 271 -5.84 -8.00 2.82
CA ALA A 271 -5.97 -9.20 2.00
C ALA A 271 -5.73 -10.46 2.85
N LEU A 272 -6.79 -11.25 3.10
CA LEU A 272 -6.69 -12.49 3.88
C LEU A 272 -5.84 -13.57 3.19
N ARG A 273 -5.67 -13.46 1.89
CA ARG A 273 -4.84 -14.31 1.03
C ARG A 273 -4.05 -13.41 0.09
N PRO A 274 -2.89 -12.92 0.52
CA PRO A 274 -2.10 -11.92 -0.22
C PRO A 274 -1.69 -12.40 -1.63
N GLU A 275 -1.45 -13.69 -1.80
CA GLU A 275 -1.02 -14.28 -3.08
C GLU A 275 -2.14 -14.31 -4.13
N ALA A 276 -3.41 -14.39 -3.70
CA ALA A 276 -4.55 -14.54 -4.61
C ALA A 276 -4.73 -13.33 -5.54
N LEU A 277 -5.13 -13.57 -6.78
CA LEU A 277 -5.37 -12.56 -7.80
C LEU A 277 -6.83 -12.58 -8.28
N ASP A 278 -7.52 -11.44 -8.19
CA ASP A 278 -8.79 -11.22 -8.90
C ASP A 278 -8.50 -10.69 -10.31
N GLU A 279 -8.26 -11.60 -11.27
CA GLU A 279 -8.02 -11.24 -12.67
C GLU A 279 -9.13 -10.37 -13.26
N GLY A 280 -10.38 -10.59 -12.83
CA GLY A 280 -11.51 -9.79 -13.29
C GLY A 280 -11.41 -8.32 -12.86
N ARG A 281 -10.91 -8.05 -11.67
CA ARG A 281 -10.65 -6.70 -11.15
C ARG A 281 -9.59 -6.00 -12.00
N TYR A 282 -8.46 -6.66 -12.24
CA TYR A 282 -7.35 -6.11 -13.05
C TYR A 282 -7.79 -5.87 -14.50
N THR A 283 -8.54 -6.80 -15.10
CA THR A 283 -9.08 -6.66 -16.45
C THR A 283 -10.03 -5.44 -16.56
N ARG A 284 -10.95 -5.28 -15.60
CA ARG A 284 -11.88 -4.13 -15.59
C ARG A 284 -11.15 -2.80 -15.42
N PHE A 285 -10.13 -2.79 -14.54
CA PHE A 285 -9.35 -1.57 -14.30
C PHE A 285 -8.51 -1.18 -15.52
N GLU A 286 -7.87 -2.14 -16.19
CA GLU A 286 -7.13 -1.90 -17.44
C GLU A 286 -8.05 -1.37 -18.54
N ALA A 287 -9.25 -1.95 -18.70
CA ALA A 287 -10.25 -1.45 -19.66
C ALA A 287 -10.67 -0.01 -19.34
N PHE A 288 -10.91 0.30 -18.08
CA PHE A 288 -11.23 1.66 -17.61
C PHE A 288 -10.13 2.67 -17.95
N LEU A 289 -8.85 2.33 -17.76
CA LEU A 289 -7.74 3.19 -18.11
C LEU A 289 -7.65 3.43 -19.62
N GLY A 290 -7.85 2.39 -20.43
CA GLY A 290 -7.90 2.49 -21.89
C GLY A 290 -9.05 3.35 -22.39
N GLU A 291 -10.28 3.12 -21.91
CA GLU A 291 -11.48 3.92 -22.23
C GLU A 291 -11.34 5.38 -21.79
N SER A 292 -10.58 5.60 -20.73
CA SER A 292 -10.28 6.92 -20.18
C SER A 292 -9.16 7.65 -20.96
N GLY A 293 -8.46 6.97 -21.87
CA GLY A 293 -7.34 7.52 -22.60
C GLY A 293 -6.09 7.74 -21.72
N LEU A 294 -6.02 7.05 -20.60
CA LEU A 294 -4.89 7.12 -19.65
C LEU A 294 -3.77 6.15 -20.01
N VAL A 295 -4.10 5.10 -20.75
CA VAL A 295 -3.13 4.16 -21.33
C VAL A 295 -3.49 3.85 -22.79
N ASP A 296 -2.49 3.53 -23.61
CA ASP A 296 -2.67 3.13 -25.00
C ASP A 296 -3.03 1.64 -25.08
N GLY A 297 -4.29 1.36 -25.43
CA GLY A 297 -4.81 -0.01 -25.56
C GLY A 297 -5.03 -0.69 -24.21
N THR A 298 -5.18 -2.02 -24.25
CA THR A 298 -5.34 -2.86 -23.05
C THR A 298 -4.31 -3.99 -23.07
N ARG A 299 -3.75 -4.30 -21.89
CA ARG A 299 -2.77 -5.37 -21.71
C ARG A 299 -3.44 -6.59 -21.07
N PRO A 300 -2.99 -7.82 -21.41
CA PRO A 300 -3.43 -8.99 -20.68
C PRO A 300 -2.93 -8.93 -19.22
N VAL A 301 -3.73 -9.44 -18.29
CA VAL A 301 -3.42 -9.43 -16.84
C VAL A 301 -2.06 -10.05 -16.55
N SER A 302 -1.66 -11.09 -17.29
CA SER A 302 -0.35 -11.74 -17.14
C SER A 302 0.88 -10.85 -17.36
N GLN A 303 0.71 -9.66 -17.96
CA GLN A 303 1.76 -8.65 -18.06
C GLN A 303 1.77 -7.67 -16.88
N ILE A 304 0.73 -7.68 -16.06
CA ILE A 304 0.52 -6.71 -14.97
C ILE A 304 0.64 -7.40 -13.59
N ALA A 305 0.15 -8.66 -13.51
CA ALA A 305 0.03 -9.38 -12.25
C ALA A 305 0.22 -10.88 -12.45
N ILE A 306 0.66 -11.56 -11.39
CA ILE A 306 0.75 -13.02 -11.32
C ILE A 306 -0.02 -13.53 -10.10
N ASP A 307 -0.71 -14.67 -10.27
CA ASP A 307 -1.29 -15.42 -9.17
C ASP A 307 -0.27 -16.44 -8.66
N LEU A 308 0.28 -16.21 -7.47
CA LEU A 308 1.23 -17.11 -6.83
C LEU A 308 0.56 -18.16 -5.94
N GLY A 309 -0.75 -18.06 -5.73
CA GLY A 309 -1.57 -19.02 -4.99
C GLY A 309 -2.24 -20.09 -5.87
N ALA A 310 -2.20 -19.94 -7.20
CA ALA A 310 -2.69 -20.93 -8.14
C ALA A 310 -1.59 -21.99 -8.37
N GLU A 311 -1.72 -23.19 -7.74
CA GLU A 311 -1.00 -24.41 -8.11
C GLU A 311 -1.93 -25.35 -8.91
#